data_4619f31694bde897862666349fb523a1
#
_entry.id   4619f31694bde897862666349fb523a1
#
_cell.length_a   1.000
_cell.length_b   1.000
_cell.length_c   1.000
_cell.angle_alpha   90.00
_cell.angle_beta   90.00
_cell.angle_gamma   90.00
#
_symmetry.space_group_name_H-M   'P 1'
#
loop_
_entity.id
_entity.type
_entity.pdbx_description
1 polymer ?
#
loop_
_entity_poly.entity_id
_entity_poly.type
_entity_poly.pdbx_seq_one_letter_code
_entity_poly.pdbx_strand_id
1 'polypeptide(L)'
;MSSDTSAIKALIKARCGLSIEGNGEGVLLQALTDRTKVLAIQAGSYYARLVSDDAEFQELVNLLTINETYFFREPEQIELLVQRLAPRALARHAGRAPVRILSAGCSSGEEPYSLAMALLEKYGDSTAQLFELVAGDIDTEALAKARAGVYGDFSFRGVPDAIRQRYFEPHPQGQRLREDVRRLVRFYPLNLLDSEVPQPVQDCDI
;
A
#
# COMPACT_ATOMS: atom_id res chain seq x y z
N MET A 1 18.75 19.18 19.85
CA MET A 1 17.73 19.11 18.78
C MET A 1 18.35 18.73 17.42
N SER A 2 19.44 19.35 16.93
CA SER A 2 20.02 19.00 15.60
C SER A 2 20.63 17.59 15.55
N SER A 3 21.34 17.12 16.59
CA SER A 3 21.98 15.79 16.65
C SER A 3 20.95 14.65 16.72
N ASP A 4 19.88 14.83 17.47
CA ASP A 4 18.86 13.82 17.69
C ASP A 4 18.01 13.60 16.42
N THR A 5 17.68 14.68 15.71
CA THR A 5 16.97 14.60 14.42
C THR A 5 17.81 13.87 13.38
N SER A 6 19.13 14.11 13.33
CA SER A 6 20.02 13.38 12.41
C SER A 6 20.10 11.89 12.74
N ALA A 7 20.15 11.53 14.02
CA ALA A 7 20.14 10.14 14.45
C ALA A 7 18.80 9.43 14.10
N ILE A 8 17.67 10.13 14.29
CA ILE A 8 16.34 9.62 13.90
C ILE A 8 16.25 9.40 12.38
N LYS A 9 16.71 10.36 11.57
CA LYS A 9 16.76 10.18 10.09
C LYS A 9 17.60 8.97 9.69
N ALA A 10 18.76 8.78 10.32
CA ALA A 10 19.62 7.64 10.07
C ALA A 10 18.93 6.31 10.46
N LEU A 11 18.23 6.28 11.60
CA LEU A 11 17.46 5.12 12.05
C LEU A 11 16.33 4.77 11.06
N ILE A 12 15.55 5.76 10.61
CA ILE A 12 14.47 5.58 9.64
C ILE A 12 15.04 5.02 8.33
N LYS A 13 16.11 5.62 7.81
CA LYS A 13 16.77 5.15 6.58
C LYS A 13 17.27 3.71 6.72
N ALA A 14 17.88 3.38 7.85
CA ALA A 14 18.42 2.05 8.10
C ALA A 14 17.34 0.98 8.24
N ARG A 15 16.18 1.30 8.87
CA ARG A 15 15.12 0.33 9.14
C ARG A 15 14.10 0.20 8.02
N CYS A 16 13.82 1.25 7.28
CA CYS A 16 12.76 1.22 6.24
C CYS A 16 13.13 1.89 4.90
N GLY A 17 14.37 2.35 4.73
CA GLY A 17 14.85 2.91 3.47
C GLY A 17 14.37 4.33 3.16
N LEU A 18 13.50 4.92 3.98
CA LEU A 18 12.98 6.25 3.74
C LEU A 18 14.07 7.31 3.91
N SER A 19 14.33 8.08 2.85
CA SER A 19 15.26 9.21 2.89
C SER A 19 14.48 10.51 3.08
N ILE A 20 14.70 11.17 4.21
CA ILE A 20 13.97 12.39 4.58
C ILE A 20 14.83 13.60 4.28
N GLU A 21 14.49 14.29 3.18
CA GLU A 21 15.22 15.47 2.70
C GLU A 21 14.23 16.57 2.27
N GLY A 22 14.71 17.80 2.19
CA GLY A 22 13.93 18.92 1.70
C GLY A 22 12.62 19.14 2.46
N ASN A 23 11.49 19.11 1.75
CA ASN A 23 10.17 19.30 2.35
C ASN A 23 9.80 18.22 3.38
N GLY A 24 10.36 17.03 3.28
CA GLY A 24 10.16 15.94 4.25
C GLY A 24 10.70 16.26 5.65
N GLU A 25 11.67 17.16 5.77
CA GLU A 25 12.20 17.58 7.08
C GLU A 25 11.14 18.30 7.93
N GLY A 26 10.32 19.12 7.29
CA GLY A 26 9.21 19.78 7.97
C GLY A 26 8.17 18.79 8.48
N VAL A 27 7.85 17.76 7.68
CA VAL A 27 6.94 16.67 8.06
C VAL A 27 7.52 15.90 9.25
N LEU A 28 8.80 15.54 9.20
CA LEU A 28 9.47 14.85 10.31
C LEU A 28 9.41 15.68 11.61
N LEU A 29 9.77 16.97 11.56
CA LEU A 29 9.75 17.82 12.74
C LEU A 29 8.35 17.95 13.36
N GLN A 30 7.32 18.04 12.51
CA GLN A 30 5.94 18.05 12.98
C GLN A 30 5.57 16.70 13.62
N ALA A 31 5.89 15.59 12.97
CA ALA A 31 5.63 14.25 13.50
C ALA A 31 6.33 14.01 14.85
N LEU A 32 7.60 14.42 14.99
CA LEU A 32 8.34 14.35 16.27
C LEU A 32 7.65 15.16 17.37
N THR A 33 7.19 16.37 17.04
CA THR A 33 6.48 17.24 17.98
C THR A 33 5.18 16.58 18.45
N ASP A 34 4.41 16.05 17.53
CA ASP A 34 3.09 15.44 17.82
C ASP A 34 3.27 14.15 18.62
N ARG A 35 4.21 13.27 18.24
CA ARG A 35 4.45 12.02 18.97
C ARG A 35 4.98 12.23 20.37
N THR A 36 5.95 13.12 20.55
CA THR A 36 6.47 13.43 21.90
C THR A 36 5.42 14.03 22.82
N LYS A 37 4.51 14.84 22.25
CA LYS A 37 3.36 15.38 22.98
C LYS A 37 2.35 14.29 23.37
N VAL A 38 2.00 13.38 22.44
CA VAL A 38 1.09 12.25 22.71
C VAL A 38 1.64 11.35 23.80
N LEU A 39 2.95 11.06 23.75
CA LEU A 39 3.62 10.20 24.73
C LEU A 39 3.97 10.91 26.05
N ALA A 40 3.78 12.24 26.13
CA ALA A 40 4.17 13.06 27.28
C ALA A 40 5.66 12.89 27.68
N ILE A 41 6.57 12.78 26.69
CA ILE A 41 8.00 12.62 26.90
C ILE A 41 8.79 13.82 26.34
N GLN A 42 10.03 13.97 26.83
CA GLN A 42 10.95 14.99 26.30
C GLN A 42 11.51 14.57 24.93
N ALA A 43 11.71 15.54 24.03
CA ALA A 43 12.24 15.29 22.69
C ALA A 43 13.58 14.52 22.70
N GLY A 44 14.48 14.80 23.63
CA GLY A 44 15.77 14.10 23.75
C GLY A 44 15.66 12.62 24.14
N SER A 45 14.48 12.16 24.66
CA SER A 45 14.25 10.76 25.01
C SER A 45 13.60 9.97 23.87
N TYR A 46 13.15 10.64 22.80
CA TYR A 46 12.37 10.02 21.76
C TYR A 46 13.17 9.03 20.88
N TYR A 47 14.43 9.33 20.61
CA TYR A 47 15.32 8.40 19.91
C TYR A 47 15.41 7.04 20.62
N ALA A 48 15.66 7.07 21.94
CA ALA A 48 15.73 5.84 22.74
C ALA A 48 14.39 5.06 22.70
N ARG A 49 13.27 5.78 22.71
CA ARG A 49 11.94 5.19 22.56
C ARG A 49 11.78 4.49 21.21
N LEU A 50 12.16 5.12 20.10
CA LEU A 50 12.09 4.53 18.75
C LEU A 50 12.96 3.28 18.58
N VAL A 51 14.09 3.21 19.30
CA VAL A 51 14.98 2.03 19.25
C VAL A 51 14.40 0.85 20.01
N SER A 52 13.65 1.10 21.10
CA SER A 52 13.16 0.06 22.01
C SER A 52 11.69 -0.34 21.79
N ASP A 53 10.95 0.40 20.95
CA ASP A 53 9.52 0.20 20.74
C ASP A 53 9.17 0.23 19.25
N ASP A 54 9.00 -0.96 18.69
CA ASP A 54 8.67 -1.14 17.27
C ASP A 54 7.29 -0.60 16.92
N ALA A 55 6.34 -0.61 17.84
CA ALA A 55 5.02 -0.03 17.63
C ALA A 55 5.11 1.50 17.50
N GLU A 56 5.90 2.14 18.34
CA GLU A 56 6.13 3.59 18.23
C GLU A 56 6.91 3.95 16.96
N PHE A 57 7.87 3.12 16.57
CA PHE A 57 8.57 3.30 15.30
C PHE A 57 7.60 3.22 14.12
N GLN A 58 6.67 2.26 14.12
CA GLN A 58 5.64 2.12 13.10
C GLN A 58 4.69 3.34 13.04
N GLU A 59 4.28 3.86 14.18
CA GLU A 59 3.48 5.10 14.26
C GLU A 59 4.19 6.28 13.61
N LEU A 60 5.50 6.42 13.87
CA LEU A 60 6.28 7.46 13.21
C LEU A 60 6.37 7.25 11.70
N VAL A 61 6.59 6.01 11.25
CA VAL A 61 6.65 5.68 9.81
C VAL A 61 5.34 6.02 9.11
N ASN A 62 4.17 5.68 9.68
CA ASN A 62 2.86 6.01 9.14
C ASN A 62 2.66 7.52 8.92
N LEU A 63 3.27 8.36 9.76
CA LEU A 63 3.21 9.83 9.62
C LEU A 63 4.17 10.39 8.55
N LEU A 64 5.16 9.62 8.13
CA LEU A 64 6.22 10.06 7.21
C LEU A 64 6.03 9.55 5.78
N THR A 65 5.17 8.56 5.59
CA THR A 65 4.88 7.99 4.27
C THR A 65 4.03 8.95 3.44
N ILE A 66 4.33 9.01 2.14
CA ILE A 66 3.56 9.81 1.18
C ILE A 66 2.60 8.87 0.48
N ASN A 67 1.32 9.00 0.79
CA ASN A 67 0.25 8.13 0.31
C ASN A 67 -0.52 8.77 -0.88
N GLU A 68 0.20 9.25 -1.90
CA GLU A 68 -0.44 9.77 -3.10
C GLU A 68 -0.75 8.64 -4.09
N THR A 69 -2.00 8.20 -4.09
CA THR A 69 -2.50 7.15 -4.99
C THR A 69 -3.93 7.45 -5.45
N TYR A 70 -4.34 6.90 -6.58
CA TYR A 70 -5.70 6.97 -7.13
C TYR A 70 -5.95 5.80 -8.08
N PHE A 71 -7.22 5.48 -8.30
CA PHE A 71 -7.60 4.37 -9.18
C PHE A 71 -7.15 4.58 -10.62
N PHE A 72 -6.64 3.52 -11.23
CA PHE A 72 -6.12 3.49 -12.60
C PHE A 72 -5.01 4.50 -12.87
N ARG A 73 -4.22 4.84 -11.84
CA ARG A 73 -2.95 5.55 -12.04
C ARG A 73 -2.06 4.70 -12.95
N GLU A 74 -1.34 5.34 -13.88
CA GLU A 74 -0.48 4.65 -14.87
C GLU A 74 -1.23 3.57 -15.67
N PRO A 75 -2.29 3.94 -16.41
CA PRO A 75 -3.18 2.98 -17.07
C PRO A 75 -2.45 2.08 -18.07
N GLU A 76 -1.38 2.56 -18.68
CA GLU A 76 -0.55 1.78 -19.61
C GLU A 76 0.15 0.60 -18.93
N GLN A 77 0.55 0.75 -17.65
CA GLN A 77 1.16 -0.32 -16.88
C GLN A 77 0.12 -1.39 -16.51
N ILE A 78 -1.09 -0.96 -16.14
CA ILE A 78 -2.22 -1.87 -15.89
C ILE A 78 -2.55 -2.64 -17.17
N GLU A 79 -2.64 -1.96 -18.31
CA GLU A 79 -2.89 -2.60 -19.59
C GLU A 79 -1.78 -3.59 -19.97
N LEU A 80 -0.51 -3.23 -19.80
CA LEU A 80 0.63 -4.11 -20.04
C LEU A 80 0.52 -5.39 -19.19
N LEU A 81 0.22 -5.24 -17.90
CA LEU A 81 0.03 -6.38 -17.01
C LEU A 81 -1.10 -7.28 -17.51
N VAL A 82 -2.28 -6.72 -17.71
CA VAL A 82 -3.49 -7.49 -18.06
C VAL A 82 -3.40 -8.11 -19.45
N GLN A 83 -2.83 -7.38 -20.45
CA GLN A 83 -2.84 -7.85 -21.83
C GLN A 83 -1.63 -8.71 -22.21
N ARG A 84 -0.50 -8.58 -21.50
CA ARG A 84 0.74 -9.26 -21.86
C ARG A 84 1.33 -10.12 -20.76
N LEU A 85 1.47 -9.60 -19.54
CA LEU A 85 2.17 -10.34 -18.47
C LEU A 85 1.29 -11.45 -17.91
N ALA A 86 0.03 -11.16 -17.58
CA ALA A 86 -0.91 -12.14 -17.04
C ALA A 86 -1.14 -13.34 -17.99
N PRO A 87 -1.40 -13.17 -19.30
CA PRO A 87 -1.51 -14.31 -20.22
C PRO A 87 -0.23 -15.15 -20.32
N ARG A 88 0.94 -14.51 -20.29
CA ARG A 88 2.23 -15.24 -20.31
C ARG A 88 2.46 -16.05 -19.04
N ALA A 89 2.11 -15.48 -17.88
CA ALA A 89 2.21 -16.19 -16.62
C ALA A 89 1.23 -17.38 -16.56
N LEU A 90 -0.02 -17.19 -16.97
CA LEU A 90 -1.00 -18.28 -17.10
C LEU A 90 -0.51 -19.42 -18.00
N ALA A 91 0.09 -19.09 -19.13
CA ALA A 91 0.64 -20.09 -20.04
C ALA A 91 1.80 -20.88 -19.39
N ARG A 92 2.65 -20.24 -18.58
CA ARG A 92 3.72 -20.90 -17.83
C ARG A 92 3.20 -21.83 -16.73
N HIS A 93 2.14 -21.42 -16.05
CA HIS A 93 1.51 -22.22 -14.99
C HIS A 93 0.76 -23.44 -15.52
N ALA A 94 0.32 -23.42 -16.77
CA ALA A 94 -0.41 -24.51 -17.39
C ALA A 94 -1.62 -25.01 -16.58
N GLY A 95 -2.29 -24.08 -15.87
CA GLY A 95 -3.49 -24.34 -15.05
C GLY A 95 -3.22 -25.04 -13.71
N ARG A 96 -1.97 -25.15 -13.25
CA ARG A 96 -1.63 -25.89 -12.00
C ARG A 96 -1.85 -25.07 -10.72
N ALA A 97 -1.78 -23.75 -10.79
CA ALA A 97 -1.94 -22.86 -9.66
C ALA A 97 -2.36 -21.47 -10.17
N PRO A 98 -3.01 -20.63 -9.34
CA PRO A 98 -3.25 -19.25 -9.72
C PRO A 98 -1.92 -18.50 -9.91
N VAL A 99 -1.90 -17.58 -10.85
CA VAL A 99 -0.81 -16.60 -11.03
C VAL A 99 -0.85 -15.61 -9.89
N ARG A 100 0.23 -15.49 -9.16
CA ARG A 100 0.34 -14.58 -8.04
C ARG A 100 0.96 -13.25 -8.48
N ILE A 101 0.25 -12.15 -8.21
CA ILE A 101 0.64 -10.79 -8.60
C ILE A 101 0.86 -9.96 -7.35
N LEU A 102 2.03 -9.31 -7.23
CA LEU A 102 2.37 -8.42 -6.12
C LEU A 102 2.23 -6.96 -6.52
N SER A 103 1.51 -6.19 -5.69
CA SER A 103 1.56 -4.74 -5.66
C SER A 103 2.35 -4.29 -4.44
N ALA A 104 3.59 -3.87 -4.62
CA ALA A 104 4.50 -3.46 -3.56
C ALA A 104 4.50 -1.94 -3.40
N GLY A 105 4.28 -1.43 -2.17
CA GLY A 105 4.03 -0.01 -1.91
C GLY A 105 2.62 0.39 -2.32
N CYS A 106 1.64 -0.43 -1.96
CA CYS A 106 0.25 -0.30 -2.44
C CYS A 106 -0.56 0.83 -1.79
N SER A 107 -0.01 1.51 -0.78
CA SER A 107 -0.68 2.59 -0.03
C SER A 107 -2.10 2.19 0.41
N SER A 108 -3.10 3.01 0.14
CA SER A 108 -4.52 2.76 0.47
C SER A 108 -5.25 1.82 -0.49
N GLY A 109 -4.53 1.12 -1.38
CA GLY A 109 -5.04 -0.04 -2.13
C GLY A 109 -5.63 0.28 -3.51
N GLU A 110 -5.59 1.52 -3.98
CA GLU A 110 -6.15 1.90 -5.27
C GLU A 110 -5.47 1.16 -6.43
N GLU A 111 -4.15 0.93 -6.38
CA GLU A 111 -3.43 0.19 -7.41
C GLU A 111 -3.84 -1.28 -7.48
N PRO A 112 -3.72 -2.10 -6.43
CA PRO A 112 -4.10 -3.51 -6.50
C PRO A 112 -5.58 -3.71 -6.80
N TYR A 113 -6.46 -2.82 -6.36
CA TYR A 113 -7.86 -2.88 -6.74
C TYR A 113 -8.13 -2.49 -8.19
N SER A 114 -7.34 -1.57 -8.75
CA SER A 114 -7.40 -1.27 -10.19
C SER A 114 -6.98 -2.47 -11.03
N LEU A 115 -5.94 -3.19 -10.59
CA LEU A 115 -5.53 -4.46 -11.20
C LEU A 115 -6.65 -5.51 -11.09
N ALA A 116 -7.27 -5.65 -9.92
CA ALA A 116 -8.39 -6.57 -9.72
C ALA A 116 -9.56 -6.27 -10.65
N MET A 117 -9.98 -5.01 -10.76
CA MET A 117 -11.05 -4.59 -11.67
C MET A 117 -10.70 -4.85 -13.13
N ALA A 118 -9.47 -4.52 -13.56
CA ALA A 118 -9.01 -4.74 -14.92
C ALA A 118 -8.93 -6.24 -15.29
N LEU A 119 -8.55 -7.10 -14.35
CA LEU A 119 -8.58 -8.55 -14.53
C LEU A 119 -10.02 -9.08 -14.60
N LEU A 120 -10.94 -8.56 -13.77
CA LEU A 120 -12.37 -8.90 -13.84
C LEU A 120 -12.99 -8.51 -15.18
N GLU A 121 -12.64 -7.34 -15.74
CA GLU A 121 -13.11 -6.92 -17.08
C GLU A 121 -12.66 -7.91 -18.17
N LYS A 122 -11.49 -8.50 -18.04
CA LYS A 122 -10.94 -9.41 -19.06
C LYS A 122 -11.31 -10.88 -18.85
N TYR A 123 -11.29 -11.37 -17.61
CA TYR A 123 -11.42 -12.80 -17.31
C TYR A 123 -12.74 -13.15 -16.61
N GLY A 124 -13.56 -12.13 -16.25
CA GLY A 124 -14.86 -12.33 -15.61
C GLY A 124 -14.74 -13.16 -14.32
N ASP A 125 -15.69 -14.04 -14.10
CA ASP A 125 -15.80 -14.90 -12.90
C ASP A 125 -14.60 -15.86 -12.72
N SER A 126 -13.82 -16.09 -13.76
CA SER A 126 -12.62 -16.94 -13.67
C SER A 126 -11.46 -16.24 -12.98
N THR A 127 -11.53 -14.92 -12.75
CA THR A 127 -10.43 -14.14 -12.17
C THR A 127 -9.94 -14.71 -10.84
N ALA A 128 -10.84 -15.04 -9.92
CA ALA A 128 -10.50 -15.58 -8.61
C ALA A 128 -9.82 -16.96 -8.64
N GLN A 129 -10.03 -17.72 -9.72
CA GLN A 129 -9.39 -19.02 -9.91
C GLN A 129 -8.05 -18.91 -10.62
N LEU A 130 -7.89 -17.89 -11.47
CA LEU A 130 -6.70 -17.69 -12.29
C LEU A 130 -5.63 -16.83 -11.60
N PHE A 131 -6.03 -15.94 -10.71
CA PHE A 131 -5.14 -14.95 -10.10
C PHE A 131 -5.31 -14.84 -8.58
N GLU A 132 -4.20 -14.64 -7.89
CA GLU A 132 -4.13 -14.21 -6.50
C GLU A 132 -3.39 -12.87 -6.45
N LEU A 133 -4.09 -11.81 -6.01
CA LEU A 133 -3.46 -10.50 -5.85
C LEU A 133 -3.00 -10.34 -4.40
N VAL A 134 -1.72 -10.10 -4.25
CA VAL A 134 -1.06 -9.81 -2.98
C VAL A 134 -0.60 -8.37 -3.00
N ALA A 135 -0.88 -7.62 -1.95
CA ALA A 135 -0.51 -6.22 -1.86
C ALA A 135 0.17 -5.94 -0.51
N GLY A 136 1.19 -5.10 -0.53
CA GLY A 136 1.93 -4.78 0.67
C GLY A 136 2.36 -3.33 0.74
N ASP A 137 2.36 -2.79 1.94
CA ASP A 137 2.88 -1.46 2.25
C ASP A 137 3.48 -1.42 3.65
N ILE A 138 4.42 -0.51 3.86
CA ILE A 138 4.98 -0.27 5.17
C ILE A 138 4.03 0.52 6.06
N ASP A 139 3.14 1.32 5.47
CA ASP A 139 2.15 2.13 6.17
C ASP A 139 0.94 1.28 6.58
N THR A 140 0.86 0.98 7.86
CA THR A 140 -0.22 0.14 8.41
C THR A 140 -1.58 0.85 8.45
N GLU A 141 -1.61 2.19 8.53
CA GLU A 141 -2.84 2.98 8.45
C GLU A 141 -3.39 3.02 7.01
N ALA A 142 -2.50 3.15 6.03
CA ALA A 142 -2.86 3.04 4.62
C ALA A 142 -3.44 1.65 4.31
N LEU A 143 -2.82 0.57 4.82
CA LEU A 143 -3.35 -0.79 4.69
C LEU A 143 -4.71 -0.98 5.37
N ALA A 144 -4.96 -0.31 6.50
CA ALA A 144 -6.28 -0.34 7.15
C ALA A 144 -7.36 0.31 6.26
N LYS A 145 -7.05 1.43 5.61
CA LYS A 145 -7.92 2.08 4.61
C LYS A 145 -8.14 1.16 3.40
N ALA A 146 -7.09 0.55 2.88
CA ALA A 146 -7.19 -0.43 1.79
C ALA A 146 -8.16 -1.57 2.11
N ARG A 147 -8.04 -2.18 3.29
CA ARG A 147 -8.95 -3.25 3.75
C ARG A 147 -10.39 -2.78 3.93
N ALA A 148 -10.60 -1.55 4.40
CA ALA A 148 -11.93 -0.95 4.51
C ALA A 148 -12.57 -0.76 3.13
N GLY A 149 -11.77 -0.42 2.12
CA GLY A 149 -12.20 -0.23 0.73
C GLY A 149 -13.16 0.94 0.55
N VAL A 150 -13.03 1.99 1.36
CA VAL A 150 -13.88 3.20 1.31
C VAL A 150 -13.04 4.38 0.84
N TYR A 151 -13.47 5.04 -0.22
CA TYR A 151 -12.69 6.04 -0.93
C TYR A 151 -13.47 7.34 -1.17
N GLY A 152 -12.77 8.47 -1.03
CA GLY A 152 -13.28 9.80 -1.36
C GLY A 152 -13.05 10.16 -2.83
N ASP A 153 -13.56 11.32 -3.25
CA ASP A 153 -13.52 11.77 -4.66
C ASP A 153 -12.13 11.88 -5.26
N PHE A 154 -11.12 12.17 -4.44
CA PHE A 154 -9.73 12.27 -4.88
C PHE A 154 -9.22 10.96 -5.50
N SER A 155 -9.60 9.80 -4.95
CA SER A 155 -9.21 8.49 -5.47
C SER A 155 -9.84 8.17 -6.84
N PHE A 156 -10.91 8.89 -7.23
CA PHE A 156 -11.66 8.66 -8.49
C PHE A 156 -11.26 9.59 -9.63
N ARG A 157 -10.24 10.40 -9.47
CA ARG A 157 -9.80 11.31 -10.55
C ARG A 157 -9.39 10.48 -11.78
N GLY A 158 -10.03 10.75 -12.91
CA GLY A 158 -9.77 10.01 -14.16
C GLY A 158 -10.45 8.65 -14.29
N VAL A 159 -11.23 8.20 -13.30
CA VAL A 159 -11.98 6.94 -13.37
C VAL A 159 -13.27 7.15 -14.19
N PRO A 160 -13.53 6.35 -15.25
CA PRO A 160 -14.77 6.41 -15.99
C PRO A 160 -15.98 6.11 -15.11
N ASP A 161 -17.08 6.85 -15.29
CA ASP A 161 -18.32 6.67 -14.52
C ASP A 161 -18.86 5.22 -14.60
N ALA A 162 -18.72 4.57 -15.73
CA ALA A 162 -19.16 3.18 -15.91
C ALA A 162 -18.42 2.21 -14.95
N ILE A 163 -17.12 2.40 -14.78
CA ILE A 163 -16.30 1.62 -13.82
C ILE A 163 -16.73 1.93 -12.40
N ARG A 164 -16.91 3.22 -12.09
CA ARG A 164 -17.34 3.67 -10.75
C ARG A 164 -18.71 3.07 -10.39
N GLN A 165 -19.69 3.13 -11.28
CA GLN A 165 -21.02 2.55 -11.07
C GLN A 165 -21.01 1.02 -10.96
N ARG A 166 -20.12 0.36 -11.69
CA ARG A 166 -20.04 -1.10 -11.72
C ARG A 166 -19.42 -1.68 -10.45
N TYR A 167 -18.38 -1.07 -9.91
CA TYR A 167 -17.55 -1.66 -8.87
C TYR A 167 -17.67 -0.99 -7.49
N PHE A 168 -18.40 0.13 -7.39
CA PHE A 168 -18.52 0.85 -6.13
C PHE A 168 -19.99 1.08 -5.75
N GLU A 169 -20.21 1.20 -4.45
CA GLU A 169 -21.49 1.45 -3.82
C GLU A 169 -21.43 2.73 -2.98
N PRO A 170 -22.53 3.50 -2.85
CA PRO A 170 -22.56 4.67 -1.97
C PRO A 170 -22.23 4.29 -0.53
N HIS A 171 -21.43 5.12 0.14
CA HIS A 171 -21.07 4.99 1.53
C HIS A 171 -21.07 6.38 2.21
N PRO A 172 -21.41 6.52 3.52
CA PRO A 172 -21.44 7.83 4.20
C PRO A 172 -20.16 8.65 4.10
N GLN A 173 -19.01 7.99 3.95
CA GLN A 173 -17.69 8.63 3.82
C GLN A 173 -17.15 8.65 2.38
N GLY A 174 -18.00 8.42 1.37
CA GLY A 174 -17.58 8.39 -0.04
C GLY A 174 -18.20 7.24 -0.82
N GLN A 175 -17.37 6.38 -1.37
CA GLN A 175 -17.81 5.17 -2.08
C GLN A 175 -17.05 3.96 -1.58
N ARG A 176 -17.75 2.85 -1.40
CA ARG A 176 -17.18 1.58 -0.99
C ARG A 176 -17.02 0.66 -2.18
N LEU A 177 -15.84 0.09 -2.31
CA LEU A 177 -15.57 -0.96 -3.30
C LEU A 177 -16.39 -2.21 -2.95
N ARG A 178 -16.99 -2.83 -3.96
CA ARG A 178 -17.83 -4.03 -3.80
C ARG A 178 -17.01 -5.20 -3.26
N GLU A 179 -17.69 -6.06 -2.49
CA GLU A 179 -17.06 -7.17 -1.77
C GLU A 179 -16.43 -8.20 -2.72
N ASP A 180 -17.02 -8.44 -3.89
CA ASP A 180 -16.50 -9.35 -4.90
C ASP A 180 -15.12 -8.92 -5.43
N VAL A 181 -14.87 -7.61 -5.54
CA VAL A 181 -13.55 -7.08 -5.89
C VAL A 181 -12.59 -7.12 -4.69
N ARG A 182 -13.07 -6.71 -3.51
CA ARG A 182 -12.22 -6.64 -2.29
C ARG A 182 -11.61 -7.99 -1.92
N ARG A 183 -12.35 -9.08 -2.10
CA ARG A 183 -11.89 -10.45 -1.81
C ARG A 183 -10.75 -10.93 -2.70
N LEU A 184 -10.52 -10.30 -3.84
CA LEU A 184 -9.45 -10.67 -4.77
C LEU A 184 -8.07 -10.22 -4.28
N VAL A 185 -7.99 -9.28 -3.33
CA VAL A 185 -6.73 -8.69 -2.88
C VAL A 185 -6.48 -9.01 -1.41
N ARG A 186 -5.29 -9.53 -1.11
CA ARG A 186 -4.80 -9.75 0.26
C ARG A 186 -3.73 -8.76 0.61
N PHE A 187 -3.88 -8.08 1.76
CA PHE A 187 -2.98 -7.01 2.21
C PHE A 187 -2.10 -7.48 3.36
N TYR A 188 -0.80 -7.19 3.25
CA TYR A 188 0.22 -7.51 4.26
C TYR A 188 1.06 -6.28 4.61
N PRO A 189 1.45 -6.09 5.89
CA PRO A 189 2.54 -5.17 6.20
C PRO A 189 3.79 -5.64 5.46
N LEU A 190 4.45 -4.74 4.76
CA LEU A 190 5.61 -5.06 3.93
C LEU A 190 6.63 -3.94 3.99
N ASN A 191 7.76 -4.23 4.62
CA ASN A 191 8.95 -3.42 4.50
C ASN A 191 9.88 -4.07 3.48
N LEU A 192 10.18 -3.38 2.39
CA LEU A 192 11.01 -3.92 1.29
C LEU A 192 12.48 -4.11 1.67
N LEU A 193 12.90 -3.61 2.85
CA LEU A 193 14.23 -3.86 3.38
C LEU A 193 14.32 -5.12 4.27
N ASP A 194 13.19 -5.69 4.66
CA ASP A 194 13.21 -6.88 5.50
C ASP A 194 13.79 -8.06 4.72
N SER A 195 14.68 -8.81 5.36
CA SER A 195 15.26 -10.04 4.80
C SER A 195 14.25 -11.18 4.70
N GLU A 196 13.21 -11.13 5.53
CA GLU A 196 12.12 -12.10 5.56
C GLU A 196 10.80 -11.35 5.29
N VAL A 197 10.24 -11.55 4.12
CA VAL A 197 8.91 -11.03 3.76
C VAL A 197 7.84 -12.11 4.00
N PRO A 198 6.56 -11.73 4.21
CA PRO A 198 5.47 -12.71 4.37
C PRO A 198 5.45 -13.73 3.23
N GLN A 199 5.23 -15.00 3.55
CA GLN A 199 5.31 -16.11 2.60
C GLN A 199 4.47 -15.90 1.32
N PRO A 200 3.25 -15.29 1.36
CA PRO A 200 2.51 -15.01 0.14
C PRO A 200 3.18 -13.99 -0.80
N VAL A 201 4.12 -13.17 -0.27
CA VAL A 201 4.86 -12.15 -1.04
C VAL A 201 6.10 -12.75 -1.70
N GLN A 202 6.67 -13.83 -1.14
CA GLN A 202 7.95 -14.41 -1.60
C GLN A 202 7.87 -15.04 -3.00
N ASP A 203 6.73 -15.64 -3.35
CA ASP A 203 6.58 -16.47 -4.54
C ASP A 203 5.60 -15.83 -5.55
N CYS A 204 5.78 -14.55 -5.86
CA CYS A 204 4.97 -13.87 -6.87
C CYS A 204 5.54 -14.06 -8.28
N ASP A 205 4.65 -14.18 -9.26
CA ASP A 205 4.99 -14.38 -10.68
C ASP A 205 5.19 -13.06 -11.42
N ILE A 206 4.52 -12.01 -10.92
CA ILE A 206 4.49 -10.65 -11.45
C ILE A 206 4.57 -9.69 -10.30
#